data_64295f18c84de91e3dd39d356288cdaf
#
_entry.id   64295f18c84de91e3dd39d356288cdaf
#
_cell.length_a   1.000
_cell.length_b   1.000
_cell.length_c   1.000
_cell.angle_alpha   90.00
_cell.angle_beta   90.00
_cell.angle_gamma   90.00
#
_symmetry.space_group_name_H-M   'P 1'
#
loop_
_entity.id
_entity.type
_entity.pdbx_description
1 polymer ?
#
loop_
_entity_poly.entity_id
_entity_poly.type
_entity_poly.pdbx_seq_one_letter_code
_entity_poly.pdbx_strand_id
1 'polypeptide(L)'
;MVGGREPGALYTLEDVVEETGADPKLVTELVDFGVIKGENRGGVRYFEETEREIVRAVSELARYGVGGRNLRVFRSSADREAQLLQSILAPALRSRNPERRKEAIEALENLASVTTHLKHLLLIRDLRRIAT
;
A
#
# COMPACT_ATOMS: atom_id res chain seq x y z
N MET A 1 -11.15 18.78 -3.67
CA MET A 1 -11.00 17.37 -3.92
C MET A 1 -9.70 17.08 -4.62
N VAL A 2 -8.93 16.23 -4.06
CA VAL A 2 -7.65 15.87 -4.64
C VAL A 2 -7.84 14.92 -5.80
N GLY A 3 -7.24 15.26 -6.92
CA GLY A 3 -7.21 14.42 -8.09
C GLY A 3 -8.42 14.46 -8.99
N GLY A 4 -9.58 14.78 -8.50
CA GLY A 4 -10.78 14.92 -9.32
C GLY A 4 -11.11 13.75 -10.26
N ARG A 5 -10.44 12.61 -10.10
CA ARG A 5 -10.64 11.45 -10.97
C ARG A 5 -11.63 10.48 -10.34
N GLU A 6 -12.36 9.79 -11.20
CA GLU A 6 -13.32 8.79 -10.76
C GLU A 6 -12.65 7.59 -10.11
N PRO A 7 -13.38 6.85 -9.23
CA PRO A 7 -12.88 5.60 -8.67
C PRO A 7 -12.48 4.63 -9.79
N GLY A 8 -11.37 3.97 -9.63
CA GLY A 8 -10.82 3.08 -10.63
C GLY A 8 -9.97 3.76 -11.69
N ALA A 9 -9.79 5.07 -11.59
CA ALA A 9 -8.93 5.80 -12.51
C ALA A 9 -7.49 5.32 -12.41
N LEU A 10 -6.80 5.33 -13.55
CA LEU A 10 -5.40 4.98 -13.63
C LEU A 10 -4.56 6.24 -13.83
N TYR A 11 -3.35 6.19 -13.33
CA TYR A 11 -2.42 7.31 -13.35
C TYR A 11 -1.14 6.92 -14.08
N THR A 12 -0.64 7.80 -14.92
CA THR A 12 0.66 7.60 -15.57
C THR A 12 1.77 7.93 -14.57
N LEU A 13 3.02 7.62 -14.92
CA LEU A 13 4.18 8.02 -14.14
C LEU A 13 4.18 9.54 -13.92
N GLU A 14 3.92 10.30 -14.97
CA GLU A 14 3.89 11.76 -14.92
C GLU A 14 2.80 12.26 -13.96
N ASP A 15 1.63 11.66 -14.01
CA ASP A 15 0.54 11.97 -13.08
C ASP A 15 0.94 11.73 -11.64
N VAL A 16 1.55 10.59 -11.37
CA VAL A 16 1.98 10.21 -10.02
C VAL A 16 3.03 11.20 -9.50
N VAL A 17 4.02 11.52 -10.31
CA VAL A 17 5.06 12.50 -9.95
C VAL A 17 4.45 13.87 -9.66
N GLU A 18 3.55 14.33 -10.52
CA GLU A 18 2.90 15.62 -10.34
C GLU A 18 2.06 15.69 -9.07
N GLU A 19 1.27 14.65 -8.81
CA GLU A 19 0.31 14.65 -7.70
C GLU A 19 0.96 14.34 -6.35
N THR A 20 2.08 13.62 -6.33
CA THR A 20 2.76 13.26 -5.08
C THR A 20 3.97 14.13 -4.77
N GLY A 21 4.52 14.79 -5.77
CA GLY A 21 5.77 15.53 -5.63
C GLY A 21 7.00 14.64 -5.54
N ALA A 22 6.86 13.34 -5.80
CA ALA A 22 7.97 12.39 -5.71
C ALA A 22 8.96 12.59 -6.86
N ASP A 23 10.23 12.28 -6.61
CA ASP A 23 11.25 12.23 -7.64
C ASP A 23 10.91 11.09 -8.61
N PRO A 24 10.94 11.31 -9.93
CA PRO A 24 10.71 10.24 -10.91
C PRO A 24 11.62 9.03 -10.71
N LYS A 25 12.85 9.25 -10.27
CA LYS A 25 13.79 8.16 -9.98
C LYS A 25 13.28 7.28 -8.84
N LEU A 26 12.69 7.89 -7.82
CA LEU A 26 12.12 7.15 -6.70
C LEU A 26 11.00 6.23 -7.19
N VAL A 27 10.10 6.75 -8.03
CA VAL A 27 9.00 5.95 -8.56
C VAL A 27 9.53 4.77 -9.37
N THR A 28 10.54 4.99 -10.21
CA THR A 28 11.17 3.92 -10.97
C THR A 28 11.80 2.87 -10.07
N GLU A 29 12.48 3.29 -9.01
CA GLU A 29 13.05 2.36 -8.03
C GLU A 29 11.97 1.51 -7.35
N LEU A 30 10.84 2.12 -7.03
CA LEU A 30 9.73 1.40 -6.40
C LEU A 30 9.17 0.31 -7.31
N VAL A 31 9.13 0.56 -8.61
CA VAL A 31 8.75 -0.45 -9.60
C VAL A 31 9.82 -1.56 -9.63
N ASP A 32 11.08 -1.19 -9.69
CA ASP A 32 12.19 -2.14 -9.76
C ASP A 32 12.25 -3.04 -8.53
N PHE A 33 11.98 -2.49 -7.34
CA PHE A 33 11.94 -3.27 -6.10
C PHE A 33 10.61 -4.00 -5.88
N GLY A 34 9.65 -3.84 -6.79
CA GLY A 34 8.37 -4.51 -6.68
C GLY A 34 7.46 -3.96 -5.58
N VAL A 35 7.73 -2.76 -5.09
CA VAL A 35 6.87 -2.09 -4.11
C VAL A 35 5.56 -1.65 -4.76
N ILE A 36 5.66 -1.16 -5.98
CA ILE A 36 4.51 -0.91 -6.84
C ILE A 36 4.73 -1.66 -8.15
N LYS A 37 3.66 -2.04 -8.83
CA LYS A 37 3.77 -2.80 -10.07
C LYS A 37 3.24 -2.03 -11.27
N GLY A 38 2.09 -1.43 -11.09
CA GLY A 38 1.37 -0.83 -12.18
C GLY A 38 0.80 -1.87 -13.13
N GLU A 39 0.18 -1.39 -14.17
CA GLU A 39 -0.42 -2.18 -15.24
C GLU A 39 0.04 -1.63 -16.56
N ASN A 40 0.56 -2.49 -17.45
CA ASN A 40 1.02 -2.07 -18.76
C ASN A 40 -0.14 -2.15 -19.76
N ARG A 41 -0.44 -1.03 -20.41
CA ARG A 41 -1.45 -0.95 -21.47
C ARG A 41 -0.86 -0.20 -22.66
N GLY A 42 -0.74 -0.87 -23.77
CA GLY A 42 -0.21 -0.27 -24.98
C GLY A 42 1.18 0.33 -24.84
N GLY A 43 2.04 -0.31 -24.05
CA GLY A 43 3.40 0.16 -23.81
C GLY A 43 3.53 1.25 -22.75
N VAL A 44 2.42 1.68 -22.16
CA VAL A 44 2.42 2.68 -21.10
C VAL A 44 2.03 2.02 -19.78
N ARG A 45 2.79 2.32 -18.74
CA ARG A 45 2.51 1.81 -17.39
C ARG A 45 1.57 2.77 -16.67
N TYR A 46 0.53 2.19 -16.09
CA TYR A 46 -0.46 2.92 -15.31
C TYR A 46 -0.50 2.41 -13.89
N PHE A 47 -0.78 3.29 -12.95
CA PHE A 47 -0.84 2.97 -11.52
C PHE A 47 -2.23 3.25 -10.97
N GLU A 48 -2.67 2.43 -10.02
CA GLU A 48 -3.92 2.64 -9.31
C GLU A 48 -3.75 3.69 -8.22
N GLU A 49 -4.85 4.17 -7.69
CA GLU A 49 -4.86 5.18 -6.63
C GLU A 49 -4.08 4.74 -5.41
N THR A 50 -4.24 3.48 -4.99
CA THR A 50 -3.49 2.94 -3.84
C THR A 50 -2.00 3.02 -4.07
N GLU A 51 -1.53 2.69 -5.27
CA GLU A 51 -0.11 2.76 -5.60
C GLU A 51 0.41 4.19 -5.59
N ARG A 52 -0.40 5.14 -6.05
CA ARG A 52 -0.08 6.56 -5.95
C ARG A 52 0.11 6.97 -4.48
N GLU A 53 -0.78 6.51 -3.60
CA GLU A 53 -0.67 6.80 -2.17
C GLU A 53 0.55 6.12 -1.52
N ILE A 54 0.92 4.94 -1.99
CA ILE A 54 2.17 4.29 -1.57
C ILE A 54 3.36 5.19 -1.94
N VAL A 55 3.39 5.71 -3.15
CA VAL A 55 4.46 6.62 -3.59
C VAL A 55 4.51 7.86 -2.70
N ARG A 56 3.35 8.42 -2.36
CA ARG A 56 3.29 9.60 -1.49
C ARG A 56 3.91 9.32 -0.13
N ALA A 57 3.56 8.19 0.49
CA ALA A 57 4.09 7.78 1.79
C ALA A 57 5.60 7.52 1.72
N VAL A 58 6.06 6.84 0.67
CA VAL A 58 7.49 6.57 0.49
C VAL A 58 8.26 7.86 0.27
N SER A 59 7.69 8.80 -0.47
CA SER A 59 8.29 10.12 -0.68
C SER A 59 8.49 10.87 0.64
N GLU A 60 7.51 10.78 1.55
CA GLU A 60 7.64 11.35 2.88
C GLU A 60 8.76 10.68 3.68
N LEU A 61 8.82 9.35 3.66
CA LEU A 61 9.86 8.60 4.36
C LEU A 61 11.25 8.94 3.82
N ALA A 62 11.37 9.19 2.52
CA ALA A 62 12.62 9.54 1.87
C ALA A 62 13.20 10.84 2.44
N ARG A 63 12.37 11.75 2.90
CA ARG A 63 12.81 13.00 3.53
C ARG A 63 13.59 12.75 4.82
N TYR A 64 13.38 11.62 5.45
CA TYR A 64 14.07 11.22 6.68
C TYR A 64 15.21 10.22 6.42
N GLY A 65 15.53 9.98 5.16
CA GLY A 65 16.59 9.08 4.78
C GLY A 65 16.20 7.62 4.61
N VAL A 66 14.92 7.30 4.66
CA VAL A 66 14.44 5.94 4.41
C VAL A 66 14.42 5.73 2.89
N GLY A 67 15.29 4.88 2.38
CA GLY A 67 15.43 4.63 0.95
C GLY A 67 15.04 3.22 0.55
N GLY A 68 15.29 2.89 -0.73
CA GLY A 68 14.84 1.64 -1.33
C GLY A 68 15.20 0.38 -0.56
N ARG A 69 16.42 0.35 -0.02
CA ARG A 69 16.91 -0.79 0.77
C ARG A 69 16.06 -1.05 2.00
N ASN A 70 15.65 0.02 2.66
CA ASN A 70 14.82 -0.06 3.87
C ASN A 70 13.40 -0.53 3.58
N LEU A 71 12.90 -0.26 2.38
CA LEU A 71 11.52 -0.58 2.00
C LEU A 71 11.25 -2.08 1.96
N ARG A 72 12.28 -2.90 1.85
CA ARG A 72 12.12 -4.36 1.91
C ARG A 72 11.51 -4.83 3.22
N VAL A 73 11.86 -4.15 4.32
CA VAL A 73 11.30 -4.47 5.64
C VAL A 73 9.79 -4.27 5.63
N PHE A 74 9.34 -3.13 5.12
CA PHE A 74 7.91 -2.82 5.05
C PHE A 74 7.18 -3.75 4.09
N ARG A 75 7.78 -4.06 2.95
CA ARG A 75 7.20 -4.96 1.96
C ARG A 75 7.03 -6.36 2.53
N SER A 76 8.07 -6.90 3.15
CA SER A 76 8.03 -8.22 3.76
C SER A 76 7.01 -8.31 4.88
N SER A 77 6.95 -7.28 5.72
CA SER A 77 6.00 -7.21 6.82
C SER A 77 4.56 -7.21 6.28
N ALA A 78 4.28 -6.35 5.29
CA ALA A 78 2.95 -6.27 4.69
C ALA A 78 2.55 -7.58 4.02
N ASP A 79 3.47 -8.23 3.31
CA ASP A 79 3.20 -9.51 2.67
C ASP A 79 2.82 -10.60 3.68
N ARG A 80 3.53 -10.68 4.80
CA ARG A 80 3.23 -11.66 5.84
C ARG A 80 1.88 -11.39 6.49
N GLU A 81 1.57 -10.13 6.76
CA GLU A 81 0.29 -9.73 7.34
C GLU A 81 -0.87 -10.03 6.38
N ALA A 82 -0.69 -9.72 5.10
CA ALA A 82 -1.70 -10.02 4.10
C ALA A 82 -1.97 -11.52 4.01
N GLN A 83 -0.92 -12.34 4.02
CA GLN A 83 -1.06 -13.79 3.99
C GLN A 83 -1.81 -14.32 5.22
N LEU A 84 -1.51 -13.78 6.39
CA LEU A 84 -2.21 -14.17 7.62
C LEU A 84 -3.69 -13.84 7.51
N LEU A 85 -4.03 -12.61 7.14
CA LEU A 85 -5.41 -12.18 7.06
C LEU A 85 -6.18 -12.93 5.97
N GLN A 86 -5.54 -13.20 4.83
CA GLN A 86 -6.14 -13.99 3.77
C GLN A 86 -6.45 -15.41 4.23
N SER A 87 -5.53 -16.04 4.98
CA SER A 87 -5.74 -17.40 5.46
C SER A 87 -6.92 -17.48 6.43
N ILE A 88 -7.11 -16.46 7.26
CA ILE A 88 -8.22 -16.39 8.21
C ILE A 88 -9.55 -16.23 7.47
N LEU A 89 -9.57 -15.40 6.43
CA LEU A 89 -10.80 -15.09 5.69
C LEU A 89 -11.10 -16.07 4.55
N ALA A 90 -10.13 -16.88 4.13
CA ALA A 90 -10.28 -17.75 2.97
C ALA A 90 -11.53 -18.64 3.00
N PRO A 91 -11.87 -19.30 4.11
CA PRO A 91 -13.08 -20.13 4.12
C PRO A 91 -14.36 -19.35 3.81
N ALA A 92 -14.49 -18.16 4.37
CA ALA A 92 -15.66 -17.31 4.13
C ALA A 92 -15.67 -16.75 2.70
N LEU A 93 -14.49 -16.38 2.18
CA LEU A 93 -14.37 -15.88 0.81
C LEU A 93 -14.72 -16.93 -0.25
N ARG A 94 -14.49 -18.21 0.08
CA ARG A 94 -14.79 -19.33 -0.81
C ARG A 94 -16.18 -19.90 -0.59
N SER A 95 -16.95 -19.39 0.34
CA SER A 95 -18.29 -19.88 0.65
C SER A 95 -19.21 -19.74 -0.57
N ARG A 96 -20.12 -20.69 -0.73
CA ARG A 96 -21.18 -20.62 -1.74
C ARG A 96 -22.30 -19.68 -1.33
N ASN A 97 -22.36 -19.34 -0.04
CA ASN A 97 -23.33 -18.41 0.49
C ASN A 97 -22.91 -16.96 0.17
N PRO A 98 -23.68 -16.22 -0.68
CA PRO A 98 -23.33 -14.85 -1.05
C PRO A 98 -23.21 -13.89 0.14
N GLU A 99 -24.07 -14.07 1.14
CA GLU A 99 -24.02 -13.21 2.34
C GLU A 99 -22.72 -13.39 3.11
N ARG A 100 -22.28 -14.64 3.25
CA ARG A 100 -21.04 -14.94 3.95
C ARG A 100 -19.84 -14.36 3.21
N ARG A 101 -19.83 -14.45 1.86
CA ARG A 101 -18.76 -13.85 1.05
C ARG A 101 -18.74 -12.33 1.20
N LYS A 102 -19.91 -11.70 1.20
CA LYS A 102 -20.04 -10.25 1.35
C LYS A 102 -19.50 -9.79 2.70
N GLU A 103 -19.84 -10.49 3.77
CA GLU A 103 -19.34 -10.19 5.11
C GLU A 103 -17.84 -10.31 5.17
N ALA A 104 -17.27 -11.33 4.51
CA ALA A 104 -15.82 -11.51 4.46
C ALA A 104 -15.13 -10.37 3.71
N ILE A 105 -15.69 -9.91 2.60
CA ILE A 105 -15.15 -8.79 1.82
C ILE A 105 -15.18 -7.52 2.67
N GLU A 106 -16.28 -7.26 3.37
CA GLU A 106 -16.39 -6.11 4.27
C GLU A 106 -15.36 -6.19 5.41
N ALA A 107 -15.11 -7.41 5.91
CA ALA A 107 -14.15 -7.63 6.98
C ALA A 107 -12.71 -7.34 6.56
N LEU A 108 -12.37 -7.47 5.28
CA LEU A 108 -11.01 -7.19 4.80
C LEU A 108 -10.54 -5.78 5.16
N GLU A 109 -11.37 -4.78 4.90
CA GLU A 109 -11.02 -3.39 5.18
C GLU A 109 -10.89 -3.14 6.67
N ASN A 110 -11.82 -3.68 7.46
CA ASN A 110 -11.77 -3.53 8.90
C ASN A 110 -10.52 -4.18 9.49
N LEU A 111 -10.18 -5.39 9.02
CA LEU A 111 -8.98 -6.07 9.49
C LEU A 111 -7.72 -5.30 9.12
N ALA A 112 -7.66 -4.75 7.92
CA ALA A 112 -6.52 -3.92 7.50
C ALA A 112 -6.38 -2.70 8.40
N SER A 113 -7.50 -2.04 8.71
CA SER A 113 -7.52 -0.85 9.56
C SER A 113 -7.07 -1.17 10.99
N VAL A 114 -7.59 -2.24 11.58
CA VAL A 114 -7.22 -2.65 12.95
C VAL A 114 -5.77 -3.10 13.01
N THR A 115 -5.29 -3.84 12.02
CA THR A 115 -3.90 -4.26 11.92
C THR A 115 -2.97 -3.05 11.86
N THR A 116 -3.31 -2.08 11.03
CA THR A 116 -2.54 -0.83 10.91
C THR A 116 -2.50 -0.09 12.23
N HIS A 117 -3.63 -0.02 12.93
CA HIS A 117 -3.71 0.65 14.23
C HIS A 117 -2.82 -0.06 15.26
N LEU A 118 -2.86 -1.38 15.31
CA LEU A 118 -1.99 -2.15 16.20
C LEU A 118 -0.53 -1.86 15.91
N LYS A 119 -0.13 -1.89 14.64
CA LYS A 119 1.26 -1.61 14.25
C LYS A 119 1.68 -0.20 14.66
N HIS A 120 0.81 0.76 14.46
CA HIS A 120 1.07 2.15 14.85
C HIS A 120 1.35 2.25 16.35
N LEU A 121 0.54 1.60 17.17
CA LEU A 121 0.72 1.58 18.62
C LEU A 121 2.04 0.94 19.04
N LEU A 122 2.38 -0.19 18.43
CA LEU A 122 3.63 -0.90 18.69
C LEU A 122 4.84 -0.03 18.31
N LEU A 123 4.78 0.60 17.15
CA LEU A 123 5.86 1.48 16.68
C LEU A 123 6.04 2.68 17.60
N ILE A 124 4.96 3.35 17.98
CA ILE A 124 5.03 4.51 18.87
C ILE A 124 5.65 4.11 20.22
N ARG A 125 5.20 2.98 20.77
CA ARG A 125 5.76 2.48 22.03
C ARG A 125 7.27 2.29 21.95
N ASP A 126 7.71 1.62 20.90
CA ASP A 126 9.11 1.25 20.74
C ASP A 126 9.99 2.48 20.41
N LEU A 127 9.49 3.39 19.56
CA LEU A 127 10.22 4.60 19.22
C LEU A 127 10.36 5.56 20.39
N ARG A 128 9.34 5.66 21.24
CA ARG A 128 9.41 6.51 22.44
C ARG A 128 10.48 6.04 23.40
N ARG A 129 10.74 4.75 23.47
CA ARG A 129 11.81 4.20 24.32
C ARG A 129 13.19 4.68 23.87
N ILE A 130 13.37 4.88 22.58
CA ILE A 130 14.64 5.39 22.04
C ILE A 130 14.86 6.85 22.48
N ALA A 131 13.78 7.60 22.59
CA ALA A 131 13.84 9.02 22.92
C ALA A 131 14.05 9.30 24.42
N THR A 132 13.94 8.30 25.29
CA THR A 132 14.13 8.45 26.75
C THR A 132 15.47 7.86 27.30
#